data_52ff373bfce67abee78f8166e5ca6cb2
#
_entry.id   52ff373bfce67abee78f8166e5ca6cb2
#
_cell.length_a   1.000
_cell.length_b   1.000
_cell.length_c   1.000
_cell.angle_alpha   90.00
_cell.angle_beta   90.00
_cell.angle_gamma   90.00
#
_symmetry.space_group_name_H-M   'P 1'
#
loop_
_entity.id
_entity.type
_entity.pdbx_description
1 polymer ?
#
loop_
_entity_poly.entity_id
_entity_poly.type
_entity_poly.pdbx_seq_one_letter_code
_entity_poly.pdbx_strand_id
1 'polypeptide(L)'
;PVPDAAFGFDPCGNGPTPAQQVHCAENGVPGGAYLQDESEFAVIGGGNTALGPETGDTFGVGVIYAPSSVRGLTASVDFFKINLSGVVGSEDIEVLLFDCAERGAAESCKAIHRVPDGRVALIAAFNQNLARREVGGIDLAVEWNGPTRRGNLSAGLLATYLERWDEQPFYSGG
;
A
#
# COMPACT_ATOMS: atom_id res chain seq x y z
N PRO A 1 17.35 -15.86 5.46
CA PRO A 1 16.19 -16.07 4.59
C PRO A 1 16.64 -16.71 3.28
N VAL A 2 15.80 -17.60 2.75
CA VAL A 2 16.01 -18.19 1.42
C VAL A 2 15.38 -17.21 0.43
N PRO A 3 16.06 -16.88 -0.70
CA PRO A 3 15.43 -16.04 -1.71
C PRO A 3 14.20 -16.70 -2.30
N ASP A 4 13.13 -15.92 -2.45
CA ASP A 4 11.96 -16.29 -3.22
C ASP A 4 12.14 -15.87 -4.69
N ALA A 5 11.42 -16.48 -5.60
CA ALA A 5 11.38 -16.09 -6.99
C ALA A 5 10.22 -15.10 -7.23
N ALA A 6 10.51 -14.01 -7.91
CA ALA A 6 9.49 -13.09 -8.38
C ALA A 6 9.69 -12.75 -9.86
N PHE A 7 8.60 -12.55 -10.56
CA PHE A 7 8.62 -12.17 -11.96
C PHE A 7 8.51 -10.65 -12.10
N GLY A 8 9.28 -10.06 -13.01
CA GLY A 8 9.25 -8.63 -13.23
C GLY A 8 10.03 -8.22 -14.48
N PHE A 9 9.90 -6.93 -14.79
CA PHE A 9 10.56 -6.30 -15.91
C PHE A 9 11.55 -5.25 -15.40
N ASP A 10 12.82 -5.40 -15.76
CA ASP A 10 13.84 -4.38 -15.47
C ASP A 10 13.89 -3.36 -16.61
N PRO A 11 13.56 -2.08 -16.35
CA PRO A 11 13.64 -1.03 -17.38
C PRO A 11 15.04 -0.90 -18.00
N CYS A 12 16.13 -1.23 -17.27
CA CYS A 12 17.48 -1.22 -17.81
C CYS A 12 17.75 -2.38 -18.78
N GLY A 13 16.91 -3.42 -18.77
CA GLY A 13 17.14 -4.68 -19.50
C GLY A 13 16.61 -4.72 -20.94
N ASN A 14 15.74 -3.78 -21.36
CA ASN A 14 15.04 -3.87 -22.63
C ASN A 14 14.87 -2.52 -23.32
N GLY A 15 15.96 -1.91 -23.72
CA GLY A 15 15.93 -0.67 -24.49
C GLY A 15 15.52 0.55 -23.66
N PRO A 16 16.24 0.84 -22.58
CA PRO A 16 15.96 2.01 -21.75
C PRO A 16 16.05 3.32 -22.54
N THR A 17 15.26 4.30 -22.12
CA THR A 17 15.33 5.67 -22.65
C THR A 17 16.71 6.28 -22.35
N PRO A 18 17.15 7.35 -23.05
CA PRO A 18 18.42 8.02 -22.74
C PRO A 18 18.54 8.51 -21.29
N ALA A 19 17.42 8.94 -20.66
CA ALA A 19 17.41 9.33 -19.26
C ALA A 19 17.64 8.13 -18.31
N GLN A 20 16.94 7.04 -18.56
CA GLN A 20 17.10 5.79 -17.81
C GLN A 20 18.51 5.21 -17.96
N GLN A 21 19.12 5.30 -19.16
CA GLN A 21 20.50 4.81 -19.38
C GLN A 21 21.51 5.46 -18.45
N VAL A 22 21.34 6.74 -18.15
CA VAL A 22 22.23 7.44 -17.19
C VAL A 22 22.13 6.81 -15.81
N HIS A 23 20.91 6.67 -15.28
CA HIS A 23 20.69 6.08 -13.97
C HIS A 23 21.06 4.59 -13.93
N CYS A 24 20.77 3.85 -15.00
CA CYS A 24 21.17 2.45 -15.12
C CYS A 24 22.69 2.30 -15.07
N ALA A 25 23.44 3.16 -15.78
CA ALA A 25 24.90 3.13 -15.78
C ALA A 25 25.47 3.46 -14.39
N GLU A 26 24.92 4.45 -13.70
CA GLU A 26 25.30 4.81 -12.34
C GLU A 26 25.04 3.66 -11.34
N ASN A 27 24.09 2.78 -11.65
CA ASN A 27 23.70 1.65 -10.81
C ASN A 27 24.22 0.30 -11.32
N GLY A 28 25.35 0.30 -12.02
CA GLY A 28 26.14 -0.89 -12.33
C GLY A 28 25.73 -1.64 -13.58
N VAL A 29 24.98 -1.00 -14.48
CA VAL A 29 24.65 -1.55 -15.81
C VAL A 29 25.66 -1.01 -16.84
N PRO A 30 26.57 -1.85 -17.40
CA PRO A 30 27.55 -1.40 -18.37
C PRO A 30 26.91 -0.75 -19.61
N GLY A 31 27.28 0.51 -19.88
CA GLY A 31 26.69 1.27 -20.98
C GLY A 31 25.23 1.68 -20.77
N GLY A 32 24.68 1.47 -19.58
CA GLY A 32 23.33 1.88 -19.22
C GLY A 32 22.21 0.98 -19.76
N ALA A 33 22.56 -0.11 -20.44
CA ALA A 33 21.58 -1.05 -20.99
C ALA A 33 22.15 -2.47 -21.07
N TYR A 34 21.28 -3.46 -20.90
CA TYR A 34 21.61 -4.87 -21.16
C TYR A 34 20.41 -5.54 -21.85
N LEU A 35 20.53 -6.80 -22.17
CA LEU A 35 19.39 -7.59 -22.68
C LEU A 35 18.90 -8.50 -21.56
N GLN A 36 17.64 -8.27 -21.13
CA GLN A 36 16.99 -9.15 -20.18
C GLN A 36 16.54 -10.43 -20.90
N ASP A 37 17.14 -11.54 -20.55
CA ASP A 37 16.82 -12.88 -21.08
C ASP A 37 15.91 -13.68 -20.14
N GLU A 38 15.89 -13.30 -18.86
CA GLU A 38 15.05 -13.90 -17.83
C GLU A 38 14.18 -12.84 -17.16
N SER A 39 12.92 -13.16 -16.91
CA SER A 39 11.97 -12.30 -16.19
C SER A 39 11.84 -12.68 -14.73
N GLU A 40 12.59 -13.67 -14.26
CA GLU A 40 12.57 -14.15 -12.88
C GLU A 40 13.74 -13.56 -12.11
N PHE A 41 13.44 -12.95 -10.97
CA PHE A 41 14.44 -12.38 -10.07
C PHE A 41 14.47 -13.13 -8.75
N ALA A 42 15.65 -13.31 -8.19
CA ALA A 42 15.77 -13.69 -6.79
C ALA A 42 15.40 -12.50 -5.91
N VAL A 43 14.45 -12.70 -4.99
CA VAL A 43 14.02 -11.68 -4.04
C VAL A 43 14.24 -12.15 -2.62
N ILE A 44 14.83 -11.29 -1.81
CA ILE A 44 14.98 -11.52 -0.38
C ILE A 44 14.18 -10.45 0.35
N GLY A 45 13.27 -10.89 1.22
CA GLY A 45 12.42 -10.00 1.99
C GLY A 45 12.28 -10.48 3.44
N GLY A 46 11.43 -9.82 4.19
CA GLY A 46 11.10 -10.21 5.55
C GLY A 46 11.24 -9.10 6.58
N GLY A 47 11.31 -9.49 7.85
CA GLY A 47 11.39 -8.57 8.97
C GLY A 47 12.65 -7.72 8.95
N ASN A 48 12.52 -6.50 9.48
CA ASN A 48 13.62 -5.55 9.64
C ASN A 48 13.69 -5.14 11.12
N THR A 49 14.82 -5.30 11.74
CA THR A 49 15.04 -4.95 13.16
C THR A 49 15.02 -3.43 13.42
N ALA A 50 15.10 -2.63 12.37
CA ALA A 50 15.01 -1.17 12.44
C ALA A 50 13.57 -0.64 12.33
N LEU A 51 12.56 -1.52 12.26
CA LEU A 51 11.16 -1.10 12.22
C LEU A 51 10.77 -0.38 13.52
N GLY A 52 10.19 0.81 13.33
CA GLY A 52 9.50 1.54 14.38
C GLY A 52 8.03 1.09 14.52
N PRO A 53 7.33 1.54 15.57
CA PRO A 53 5.91 1.28 15.72
C PRO A 53 5.09 2.02 14.67
N GLU A 54 4.03 1.38 14.21
CA GLU A 54 2.95 2.09 13.53
C GLU A 54 2.17 2.93 14.54
N THR A 55 1.76 4.12 14.15
CA THR A 55 0.95 5.00 14.98
C THR A 55 -0.33 5.37 14.28
N GLY A 56 -1.44 5.42 15.02
CA GLY A 56 -2.75 5.73 14.47
C GLY A 56 -3.50 6.76 15.32
N ASP A 57 -3.99 7.81 14.66
CA ASP A 57 -4.91 8.77 15.22
C ASP A 57 -6.30 8.53 14.65
N THR A 58 -7.29 8.37 15.53
CA THR A 58 -8.68 8.17 15.12
C THR A 58 -9.55 9.28 15.71
N PHE A 59 -10.35 9.90 14.85
CA PHE A 59 -11.41 10.82 15.23
C PHE A 59 -12.76 10.25 14.79
N GLY A 60 -13.74 10.28 15.67
CA GLY A 60 -15.10 9.86 15.38
C GLY A 60 -16.12 10.75 16.07
N VAL A 61 -17.21 11.04 15.39
CA VAL A 61 -18.39 11.73 15.94
C VAL A 61 -19.63 11.14 15.33
N GLY A 62 -20.63 10.89 16.17
CA GLY A 62 -21.87 10.29 15.71
C GLY A 62 -23.10 10.80 16.43
N VAL A 63 -24.24 10.54 15.82
CA VAL A 63 -25.56 10.88 16.36
C VAL A 63 -26.43 9.64 16.30
N ILE A 64 -27.08 9.37 17.42
CA ILE A 64 -28.10 8.31 17.52
C ILE A 64 -29.46 8.97 17.65
N TYR A 65 -30.42 8.51 16.86
CA TYR A 65 -31.81 8.96 16.87
C TYR A 65 -32.77 7.79 17.16
N ALA A 66 -33.50 7.89 18.25
CA ALA A 66 -34.49 6.89 18.67
C ALA A 66 -35.78 7.57 19.02
N PRO A 67 -36.69 7.83 18.03
CA PRO A 67 -37.90 8.59 18.23
C PRO A 67 -38.91 7.81 19.04
N SER A 68 -39.53 8.45 20.03
CA SER A 68 -40.58 7.85 20.82
C SER A 68 -41.90 7.61 20.01
N SER A 69 -42.06 8.33 18.88
CA SER A 69 -43.19 8.18 17.97
C SER A 69 -43.17 6.88 17.16
N VAL A 70 -42.00 6.30 16.94
CA VAL A 70 -41.81 5.02 16.21
C VAL A 70 -41.12 4.04 17.14
N ARG A 71 -41.91 3.25 17.85
CA ARG A 71 -41.39 2.28 18.81
C ARG A 71 -40.48 1.26 18.11
N GLY A 72 -39.31 1.03 18.70
CA GLY A 72 -38.35 0.06 18.23
C GLY A 72 -37.48 0.52 17.06
N LEU A 73 -37.60 1.78 16.63
CA LEU A 73 -36.70 2.37 15.64
C LEU A 73 -35.49 3.01 16.33
N THR A 74 -34.29 2.65 15.85
CA THR A 74 -33.04 3.32 16.18
C THR A 74 -32.28 3.56 14.90
N ALA A 75 -31.75 4.75 14.72
CA ALA A 75 -30.87 5.09 13.62
C ALA A 75 -29.61 5.77 14.15
N SER A 76 -28.46 5.47 13.59
CA SER A 76 -27.22 6.20 13.85
C SER A 76 -26.55 6.63 12.56
N VAL A 77 -25.83 7.75 12.66
CA VAL A 77 -24.90 8.24 11.65
C VAL A 77 -23.61 8.59 12.36
N ASP A 78 -22.53 7.97 11.95
CA ASP A 78 -21.22 8.12 12.55
C ASP A 78 -20.21 8.54 11.48
N PHE A 79 -19.58 9.69 11.66
CA PHE A 79 -18.41 10.12 10.88
C PHE A 79 -17.15 9.58 11.53
N PHE A 80 -16.23 9.06 10.71
CA PHE A 80 -14.93 8.61 11.19
C PHE A 80 -13.80 9.09 10.29
N LYS A 81 -12.65 9.31 10.89
CA LYS A 81 -11.38 9.59 10.22
C LYS A 81 -10.25 8.87 10.96
N ILE A 82 -9.45 8.12 10.21
CA ILE A 82 -8.33 7.33 10.71
C ILE A 82 -7.09 7.73 9.92
N ASN A 83 -6.04 8.16 10.62
CA ASN A 83 -4.74 8.46 10.04
C ASN A 83 -3.73 7.47 10.60
N LEU A 84 -3.10 6.69 9.75
CA LEU A 84 -2.00 5.79 10.10
C LEU A 84 -0.70 6.38 9.57
N SER A 85 0.33 6.34 10.40
CA SER A 85 1.68 6.78 10.06
C SER A 85 2.69 5.69 10.37
N GLY A 86 3.73 5.59 9.55
CA GLY A 86 4.74 4.55 9.70
C GLY A 86 4.21 3.15 9.42
N VAL A 87 3.22 3.02 8.53
CA VAL A 87 2.66 1.71 8.16
C VAL A 87 3.76 0.82 7.63
N VAL A 88 3.85 -0.39 8.16
CA VAL A 88 4.88 -1.38 7.78
C VAL A 88 4.47 -2.09 6.51
N GLY A 89 5.35 -2.09 5.54
CA GLY A 89 5.18 -2.79 4.28
C GLY A 89 6.52 -3.02 3.58
N SER A 90 6.51 -3.86 2.56
CA SER A 90 7.61 -4.00 1.60
C SER A 90 7.22 -3.30 0.31
N GLU A 91 8.19 -2.69 -0.33
CA GLU A 91 7.98 -2.09 -1.64
C GLU A 91 7.90 -3.18 -2.71
N ASP A 92 7.05 -2.96 -3.70
CA ASP A 92 6.95 -3.85 -4.85
C ASP A 92 8.23 -3.80 -5.68
N ILE A 93 8.69 -4.96 -6.15
CA ILE A 93 9.95 -5.08 -6.90
C ILE A 93 9.93 -4.30 -8.21
N GLU A 94 8.78 -4.22 -8.89
CA GLU A 94 8.64 -3.45 -10.12
C GLU A 94 8.76 -1.95 -9.84
N VAL A 95 8.23 -1.50 -8.71
CA VAL A 95 8.36 -0.12 -8.25
C VAL A 95 9.82 0.21 -7.94
N LEU A 96 10.55 -0.66 -7.24
CA LEU A 96 11.98 -0.50 -6.96
C LEU A 96 12.80 -0.39 -8.25
N LEU A 97 12.57 -1.28 -9.21
CA LEU A 97 13.25 -1.31 -10.49
C LEU A 97 12.97 -0.04 -11.31
N PHE A 98 11.69 0.35 -11.36
CA PHE A 98 11.25 1.53 -12.11
C PHE A 98 11.77 2.83 -11.49
N ASP A 99 11.70 3.00 -10.18
CA ASP A 99 12.17 4.19 -9.47
C ASP A 99 13.68 4.37 -9.58
N CYS A 100 14.43 3.26 -9.51
CA CYS A 100 15.87 3.29 -9.73
C CYS A 100 16.20 3.72 -11.17
N ALA A 101 15.52 3.15 -12.17
CA ALA A 101 15.80 3.46 -13.57
C ALA A 101 15.32 4.86 -13.99
N GLU A 102 14.13 5.28 -13.58
CA GLU A 102 13.54 6.55 -14.00
C GLU A 102 14.09 7.76 -13.24
N ARG A 103 14.33 7.61 -11.94
CA ARG A 103 14.64 8.71 -11.04
C ARG A 103 16.02 8.64 -10.43
N GLY A 104 16.72 7.52 -10.57
CA GLY A 104 17.97 7.29 -9.86
C GLY A 104 17.79 7.29 -8.34
N ALA A 105 16.60 6.90 -7.83
CA ALA A 105 16.27 6.93 -6.41
C ALA A 105 17.25 6.04 -5.63
N ALA A 106 18.09 6.66 -4.81
CA ALA A 106 19.22 5.99 -4.18
C ALA A 106 18.82 4.79 -3.31
N GLU A 107 17.68 4.87 -2.61
CA GLU A 107 17.21 3.78 -1.75
C GLU A 107 16.70 2.61 -2.60
N SER A 108 15.94 2.88 -3.66
CA SER A 108 15.47 1.84 -4.58
C SER A 108 16.65 1.17 -5.31
N CYS A 109 17.63 1.95 -5.75
CA CYS A 109 18.81 1.44 -6.40
C CYS A 109 19.69 0.58 -5.48
N LYS A 110 19.82 0.94 -4.21
CA LYS A 110 20.55 0.12 -3.20
C LYS A 110 19.91 -1.25 -2.97
N ALA A 111 18.60 -1.35 -3.14
CA ALA A 111 17.88 -2.61 -2.99
C ALA A 111 18.17 -3.60 -4.14
N ILE A 112 18.67 -3.11 -5.28
CA ILE A 112 18.90 -3.90 -6.49
C ILE A 112 20.37 -4.27 -6.58
N HIS A 113 20.69 -5.55 -6.42
CA HIS A 113 22.03 -6.08 -6.56
C HIS A 113 22.22 -6.65 -7.97
N ARG A 114 23.22 -6.13 -8.69
CA ARG A 114 23.51 -6.53 -10.07
C ARG A 114 24.80 -7.31 -10.17
N VAL A 115 24.85 -8.21 -11.15
CA VAL A 115 26.10 -8.84 -11.58
C VAL A 115 26.87 -7.93 -12.55
N PRO A 116 28.19 -8.20 -12.83
CA PRO A 116 29.01 -7.29 -13.63
C PRO A 116 28.54 -7.03 -15.06
N ASP A 117 27.67 -7.87 -15.62
CA ASP A 117 27.04 -7.67 -16.93
C ASP A 117 25.79 -6.82 -16.91
N GLY A 118 25.37 -6.34 -15.73
CA GLY A 118 24.22 -5.46 -15.52
C GLY A 118 22.92 -6.16 -15.14
N ARG A 119 22.84 -7.50 -15.25
CA ARG A 119 21.65 -8.26 -14.88
C ARG A 119 21.38 -8.19 -13.38
N VAL A 120 20.11 -8.24 -13.01
CA VAL A 120 19.69 -8.29 -11.61
C VAL A 120 20.00 -9.67 -11.03
N ALA A 121 20.83 -9.72 -9.99
CA ALA A 121 21.14 -10.94 -9.26
C ALA A 121 20.19 -11.17 -8.08
N LEU A 122 19.80 -10.09 -7.39
CA LEU A 122 18.98 -10.16 -6.19
C LEU A 122 18.32 -8.81 -5.95
N ILE A 123 17.07 -8.83 -5.52
CA ILE A 123 16.35 -7.64 -5.03
C ILE A 123 16.08 -7.81 -3.53
N ALA A 124 16.47 -6.82 -2.74
CA ALA A 124 16.31 -6.82 -1.28
C ALA A 124 15.07 -5.98 -0.88
N ALA A 125 13.89 -6.61 -0.82
CA ALA A 125 12.61 -5.98 -0.50
C ALA A 125 12.23 -6.23 0.97
N PHE A 126 12.98 -5.66 1.91
CA PHE A 126 12.68 -5.77 3.34
C PHE A 126 11.54 -4.84 3.77
N ASN A 127 10.81 -5.25 4.80
CA ASN A 127 9.80 -4.41 5.41
C ASN A 127 10.39 -3.12 5.98
N GLN A 128 9.69 -2.01 5.78
CA GLN A 128 10.04 -0.67 6.24
C GLN A 128 8.80 0.06 6.73
N ASN A 129 8.97 1.12 7.52
CA ASN A 129 7.86 2.01 7.89
C ASN A 129 7.64 3.01 6.75
N LEU A 130 6.86 2.62 5.76
CA LEU A 130 6.85 3.25 4.46
C LEU A 130 5.77 4.29 4.28
N ALA A 131 4.57 4.04 4.82
CA ALA A 131 3.40 4.69 4.27
C ALA A 131 2.65 5.54 5.30
N ARG A 132 1.93 6.50 4.78
CA ARG A 132 0.76 7.09 5.42
C ARG A 132 -0.48 6.52 4.78
N ARG A 133 -1.45 6.15 5.62
CA ARG A 133 -2.77 5.76 5.16
C ARG A 133 -3.80 6.65 5.83
N GLU A 134 -4.67 7.24 5.05
CA GLU A 134 -5.80 8.03 5.53
C GLU A 134 -7.10 7.38 5.06
N VAL A 135 -7.97 7.06 6.01
CA VAL A 135 -9.28 6.49 5.74
C VAL A 135 -10.32 7.35 6.45
N GLY A 136 -11.37 7.72 5.74
CA GLY A 136 -12.46 8.49 6.31
C GLY A 136 -13.79 8.21 5.62
N GLY A 137 -14.86 8.34 6.39
CA GLY A 137 -16.17 8.04 5.84
C GLY A 137 -17.32 8.26 6.83
N ILE A 138 -18.46 7.74 6.43
CA ILE A 138 -19.71 7.82 7.19
C ILE A 138 -20.30 6.43 7.28
N ASP A 139 -20.61 6.00 8.50
CA ASP A 139 -21.40 4.81 8.78
C ASP A 139 -22.84 5.19 9.07
N LEU A 140 -23.76 4.45 8.49
CA LEU A 140 -25.18 4.53 8.72
C LEU A 140 -25.68 3.19 9.25
N ALA A 141 -26.36 3.21 10.38
CA ALA A 141 -27.10 2.06 10.88
C ALA A 141 -28.56 2.45 11.13
N VAL A 142 -29.49 1.62 10.69
CA VAL A 142 -30.93 1.76 10.97
C VAL A 142 -31.42 0.40 11.40
N GLU A 143 -32.00 0.34 12.58
CA GLU A 143 -32.61 -0.87 13.14
C GLU A 143 -34.05 -0.61 13.55
N TRP A 144 -34.91 -1.54 13.26
CA TRP A 144 -36.26 -1.52 13.72
C TRP A 144 -36.67 -2.89 14.28
N ASN A 145 -37.25 -2.88 15.48
CA ASN A 145 -37.79 -4.06 16.16
C ASN A 145 -39.18 -3.79 16.63
N GLY A 146 -40.13 -4.54 16.15
CA GLY A 146 -41.51 -4.32 16.54
C GLY A 146 -42.43 -5.53 16.46
N PRO A 147 -43.53 -5.49 17.22
CA PRO A 147 -44.55 -6.53 17.17
C PRO A 147 -45.33 -6.44 15.87
N THR A 148 -45.61 -7.58 15.28
CA THR A 148 -46.53 -7.73 14.15
C THR A 148 -47.68 -8.68 14.51
N ARG A 149 -48.69 -8.80 13.67
CA ARG A 149 -49.79 -9.76 13.88
C ARG A 149 -49.33 -11.23 13.88
N ARG A 150 -48.11 -11.53 13.41
CA ARG A 150 -47.54 -12.87 13.28
C ARG A 150 -46.35 -13.12 14.20
N GLY A 151 -45.98 -12.15 15.05
CA GLY A 151 -44.80 -12.24 15.94
C GLY A 151 -44.00 -10.96 15.94
N ASN A 152 -42.80 -11.00 16.52
CA ASN A 152 -41.89 -9.86 16.47
C ASN A 152 -41.07 -9.92 15.17
N LEU A 153 -40.95 -8.77 14.53
CA LEU A 153 -40.11 -8.59 13.35
C LEU A 153 -38.97 -7.65 13.67
N SER A 154 -37.78 -8.03 13.22
CA SER A 154 -36.56 -7.22 13.26
C SER A 154 -36.11 -6.95 11.84
N ALA A 155 -35.78 -5.70 11.54
CA ALA A 155 -35.19 -5.27 10.28
C ALA A 155 -34.01 -4.34 10.54
N GLY A 156 -32.93 -4.51 9.80
CA GLY A 156 -31.72 -3.70 9.92
C GLY A 156 -31.12 -3.35 8.57
N LEU A 157 -30.55 -2.17 8.48
CA LEU A 157 -29.73 -1.68 7.38
C LEU A 157 -28.41 -1.15 7.95
N LEU A 158 -27.32 -1.63 7.41
CA LEU A 158 -25.97 -1.10 7.67
C LEU A 158 -25.37 -0.65 6.34
N ALA A 159 -24.81 0.55 6.32
CA ALA A 159 -24.14 1.08 5.12
C ALA A 159 -22.95 1.92 5.54
N THR A 160 -21.84 1.75 4.83
CA THR A 160 -20.63 2.56 4.97
C THR A 160 -20.36 3.28 3.67
N TYR A 161 -20.22 4.59 3.73
CA TYR A 161 -19.73 5.41 2.63
C TYR A 161 -18.29 5.85 2.93
N LEU A 162 -17.34 5.38 2.14
CA LEU A 162 -15.94 5.81 2.20
C LEU A 162 -15.79 7.09 1.37
N GLU A 163 -15.52 8.21 2.06
CA GLU A 163 -15.23 9.50 1.44
C GLU A 163 -13.78 9.56 0.98
N ARG A 164 -12.88 8.97 1.77
CA ARG A 164 -11.46 8.98 1.52
C ARG A 164 -10.84 7.62 1.79
N TRP A 165 -10.05 7.18 0.83
CA TRP A 165 -9.11 6.10 0.97
C TRP A 165 -7.83 6.54 0.26
N ASP A 166 -6.87 7.03 1.03
CA ASP A 166 -5.61 7.51 0.50
C ASP A 166 -4.49 6.70 1.15
N GLU A 167 -3.66 6.12 0.31
CA GLU A 167 -2.44 5.42 0.72
C GLU A 167 -1.30 6.09 -0.03
N GLN A 168 -0.46 6.79 0.69
CA GLN A 168 0.76 7.35 0.14
C GLN A 168 1.84 6.29 0.21
N PRO A 169 2.17 5.65 -0.92
CA PRO A 169 3.29 4.75 -0.99
C PRO A 169 4.59 5.53 -0.76
N PHE A 170 5.62 4.80 -0.48
CA PHE A 170 6.94 5.29 -0.17
C PHE A 170 7.64 5.88 -1.39
N TYR A 171 7.20 7.06 -1.82
CA TYR A 171 7.99 7.88 -2.72
C TYR A 171 8.56 9.05 -1.94
N SER A 172 9.76 8.90 -1.43
CA SER A 172 10.59 10.02 -0.97
C SER A 172 11.10 10.80 -2.18
N GLY A 173 10.19 11.30 -2.98
CA GLY A 173 10.47 12.20 -4.09
C GLY A 173 10.08 13.60 -3.67
N GLY A 174 10.99 14.29 -3.00
CA GLY A 174 10.96 15.72 -2.78
C GLY A 174 12.20 16.32 -3.35
#